data_8c8b95c80bc1f2e2a52053397315b2c4
#
_entry.id   8c8b95c80bc1f2e2a52053397315b2c4
#
_cell.length_a   1.000
_cell.length_b   1.000
_cell.length_c   1.000
_cell.angle_alpha   90.00
_cell.angle_beta   90.00
_cell.angle_gamma   90.00
#
_symmetry.space_group_name_H-M   'P 1'
#
loop_
_entity.id
_entity.type
_entity.pdbx_description
1 polymer ?
#
loop_
_entity_poly.entity_id
_entity_poly.type
_entity_poly.pdbx_seq_one_letter_code
_entity_poly.pdbx_strand_id
1 'polypeptide(L)'
;MEDHTNLRISIVTQGAAPLGDSAPPVSSLTQYFARGLGKSLALEHPEWWHGMIDLEEHRSSKGTPIQGLTEALRSESPCQELALRNGLCFAPRLKHQKLTPSPSPNPIHFQSPATYLVTGGFGGLGSEVLPRLHRIGLDHLTVLGRRPADDPYVVERLAALSRLGAKILYQSVDVSDLQALRACMNSVITIHELTIKGI
;
A
#
# COMPACT_ATOMS: atom_id res chain seq x y z
N MET A 1 -39.86 -0.72 12.25
CA MET A 1 -38.39 -0.68 12.05
C MET A 1 -37.85 -1.53 13.20
N GLU A 2 -37.50 -2.77 12.90
CA GLU A 2 -36.89 -3.66 13.90
C GLU A 2 -35.52 -3.12 14.27
N ASP A 3 -35.31 -3.03 15.55
CA ASP A 3 -34.07 -2.50 16.15
C ASP A 3 -32.93 -3.50 15.94
N HIS A 4 -32.08 -3.26 14.96
CA HIS A 4 -30.90 -4.10 14.62
C HIS A 4 -29.73 -3.89 15.60
N THR A 5 -30.04 -3.50 16.85
CA THR A 5 -29.04 -3.10 17.86
C THR A 5 -28.10 -4.23 18.34
N ASN A 6 -28.28 -5.45 17.86
CA ASN A 6 -27.45 -6.61 18.27
C ASN A 6 -26.72 -7.32 17.12
N LEU A 7 -26.65 -6.75 15.92
CA LEU A 7 -25.90 -7.35 14.84
C LEU A 7 -24.40 -7.20 15.11
N ARG A 8 -23.68 -8.32 15.10
CA ARG A 8 -22.20 -8.35 15.19
C ARG A 8 -21.63 -9.14 14.02
N ILE A 9 -20.69 -8.53 13.32
CA ILE A 9 -20.03 -9.12 12.15
C ILE A 9 -18.62 -9.53 12.53
N SER A 10 -18.31 -10.80 12.33
CA SER A 10 -16.96 -11.36 12.45
C SER A 10 -16.52 -11.92 11.11
N ILE A 11 -15.26 -11.69 10.75
CA ILE A 11 -14.65 -12.32 9.59
C ILE A 11 -13.71 -13.42 10.07
N VAL A 12 -13.95 -14.64 9.60
CA VAL A 12 -13.09 -15.78 9.87
C VAL A 12 -12.30 -16.14 8.62
N THR A 13 -11.00 -16.19 8.75
CA THR A 13 -10.07 -16.62 7.68
C THR A 13 -9.22 -17.80 8.15
N GLN A 14 -8.48 -18.41 7.23
CA GLN A 14 -7.60 -19.52 7.55
C GLN A 14 -6.24 -19.31 6.85
N GLY A 15 -5.16 -19.26 7.63
CA GLY A 15 -3.81 -19.08 7.09
C GLY A 15 -3.56 -17.72 6.44
N ALA A 16 -4.37 -16.69 6.74
CA ALA A 16 -4.26 -15.37 6.15
C ALA A 16 -3.52 -14.36 7.04
N ALA A 17 -3.32 -14.64 8.34
CA ALA A 17 -2.57 -13.77 9.23
C ALA A 17 -1.09 -14.18 9.28
N PRO A 18 -0.16 -13.30 8.88
CA PRO A 18 1.27 -13.58 9.05
C PRO A 18 1.63 -13.58 10.54
N LEU A 19 2.32 -14.60 10.99
CA LEU A 19 2.90 -14.69 12.32
C LEU A 19 4.42 -14.91 12.21
N GLY A 20 5.19 -13.98 12.78
CA GLY A 20 6.64 -14.01 12.69
C GLY A 20 7.16 -13.70 11.29
N ASP A 21 8.34 -14.21 10.96
CA ASP A 21 9.04 -13.94 9.70
C ASP A 21 8.56 -14.80 8.52
N SER A 22 7.58 -15.67 8.77
CA SER A 22 7.06 -16.58 7.74
C SER A 22 6.04 -15.87 6.86
N ALA A 23 6.33 -15.76 5.58
CA ALA A 23 5.34 -15.33 4.61
C ALA A 23 4.19 -16.35 4.54
N PRO A 24 2.94 -15.92 4.49
CA PRO A 24 1.82 -16.85 4.33
C PRO A 24 1.89 -17.55 2.97
N PRO A 25 1.41 -18.79 2.88
CA PRO A 25 1.36 -19.52 1.61
C PRO A 25 0.49 -18.76 0.58
N VAL A 26 0.82 -18.94 -0.70
CA VAL A 26 0.14 -18.25 -1.82
C VAL A 26 -1.36 -18.54 -1.83
N SER A 27 -1.79 -19.71 -1.35
CA SER A 27 -3.20 -20.10 -1.23
C SER A 27 -4.03 -19.20 -0.33
N SER A 28 -3.40 -18.49 0.57
CA SER A 28 -4.09 -17.55 1.48
C SER A 28 -4.29 -16.14 0.92
N LEU A 29 -3.72 -15.82 -0.25
CA LEU A 29 -3.85 -14.48 -0.86
C LEU A 29 -5.30 -14.05 -1.08
N THR A 30 -6.16 -14.96 -1.50
CA THR A 30 -7.59 -14.66 -1.70
C THR A 30 -8.28 -14.24 -0.40
N GLN A 31 -7.85 -14.73 0.74
CA GLN A 31 -8.40 -14.40 2.04
C GLN A 31 -7.89 -13.04 2.58
N TYR A 32 -6.82 -12.50 2.00
CA TYR A 32 -6.37 -11.14 2.30
C TYR A 32 -7.37 -10.07 1.90
N PHE A 33 -8.20 -10.32 0.88
CA PHE A 33 -9.29 -9.41 0.53
C PHE A 33 -10.30 -9.29 1.67
N ALA A 34 -10.66 -10.40 2.31
CA ALA A 34 -11.53 -10.40 3.47
C ALA A 34 -10.92 -9.63 4.64
N ARG A 35 -9.60 -9.71 4.84
CA ARG A 35 -8.89 -8.91 5.86
C ARG A 35 -8.93 -7.42 5.55
N GLY A 36 -8.77 -7.04 4.28
CA GLY A 36 -8.91 -5.65 3.84
C GLY A 36 -10.33 -5.12 4.12
N LEU A 37 -11.34 -5.88 3.72
CA LEU A 37 -12.74 -5.55 4.00
C LEU A 37 -13.01 -5.40 5.50
N GLY A 38 -12.49 -6.32 6.33
CA GLY A 38 -12.65 -6.27 7.78
C GLY A 38 -12.07 -5.00 8.41
N LYS A 39 -10.93 -4.52 7.91
CA LYS A 39 -10.33 -3.26 8.37
C LYS A 39 -11.17 -2.04 8.01
N SER A 40 -11.74 -2.00 6.80
CA SER A 40 -12.66 -0.93 6.40
C SER A 40 -13.94 -0.98 7.23
N LEU A 41 -14.53 -2.17 7.41
CA LEU A 41 -15.75 -2.35 8.20
C LEU A 41 -15.54 -1.93 9.67
N ALA A 42 -14.39 -2.24 10.25
CA ALA A 42 -14.05 -1.85 11.62
C ALA A 42 -13.97 -0.31 11.80
N LEU A 43 -13.59 0.42 10.72
CA LEU A 43 -13.50 1.88 10.74
C LEU A 43 -14.82 2.56 10.39
N GLU A 44 -15.56 2.02 9.42
CA GLU A 44 -16.78 2.64 8.88
C GLU A 44 -18.02 2.27 9.70
N HIS A 45 -18.05 1.04 10.27
CA HIS A 45 -19.17 0.48 11.02
C HIS A 45 -18.72 -0.20 12.32
N PRO A 46 -18.08 0.54 13.24
CA PRO A 46 -17.60 -0.03 14.50
C PRO A 46 -18.73 -0.60 15.36
N GLU A 47 -19.97 -0.12 15.20
CA GLU A 47 -21.16 -0.59 15.91
C GLU A 47 -21.56 -2.03 15.54
N TRP A 48 -21.19 -2.50 14.34
CA TRP A 48 -21.45 -3.87 13.90
C TRP A 48 -20.21 -4.75 13.98
N TRP A 49 -19.03 -4.12 14.08
CA TRP A 49 -17.78 -4.85 14.03
C TRP A 49 -17.52 -5.59 15.35
N HIS A 50 -17.33 -6.91 15.25
CA HIS A 50 -16.91 -7.72 16.40
C HIS A 50 -15.42 -8.07 16.32
N GLY A 51 -14.92 -8.50 15.14
CA GLY A 51 -13.50 -8.83 14.99
C GLY A 51 -13.18 -9.71 13.80
N MET A 52 -11.87 -9.93 13.60
CA MET A 52 -11.35 -10.81 12.60
C MET A 52 -10.52 -11.90 13.26
N ILE A 53 -10.79 -13.16 12.90
CA ILE A 53 -10.17 -14.34 13.51
C ILE A 53 -9.57 -15.18 12.39
N ASP A 54 -8.25 -15.39 12.45
CA ASP A 54 -7.57 -16.23 11.48
C ASP A 54 -7.20 -17.58 12.11
N LEU A 55 -7.67 -18.65 11.48
CA LEU A 55 -7.44 -20.01 11.93
C LEU A 55 -6.14 -20.57 11.33
N GLU A 56 -5.61 -21.58 11.97
CA GLU A 56 -4.47 -22.35 11.50
C GLU A 56 -4.80 -23.13 10.22
N GLU A 57 -3.88 -23.12 9.24
CA GLU A 57 -4.08 -23.77 7.95
C GLU A 57 -4.10 -25.31 8.06
N HIS A 58 -3.27 -25.87 8.94
CA HIS A 58 -3.19 -27.28 9.17
C HIS A 58 -3.79 -27.66 10.51
N ARG A 59 -4.50 -28.78 10.55
CA ARG A 59 -4.96 -29.36 11.81
C ARG A 59 -3.76 -29.72 12.70
N SER A 60 -3.45 -28.86 13.65
CA SER A 60 -2.52 -29.22 14.70
C SER A 60 -3.13 -30.29 15.60
N SER A 61 -2.32 -31.28 16.00
CA SER A 61 -2.73 -32.32 16.95
C SER A 61 -2.95 -31.78 18.37
N LYS A 62 -2.65 -30.51 18.63
CA LYS A 62 -2.78 -29.87 19.95
C LYS A 62 -3.90 -28.81 19.94
N GLY A 63 -5.06 -29.19 20.42
CA GLY A 63 -6.24 -28.33 20.59
C GLY A 63 -7.21 -28.33 19.42
N THR A 64 -8.48 -28.14 19.70
CA THR A 64 -9.51 -27.99 18.67
C THR A 64 -9.60 -26.52 18.25
N PRO A 65 -9.35 -26.16 16.97
CA PRO A 65 -9.52 -24.79 16.46
C PRO A 65 -10.91 -24.21 16.79
N ILE A 66 -11.90 -25.10 16.92
CA ILE A 66 -13.30 -24.77 17.22
C ILE A 66 -13.45 -24.15 18.62
N GLN A 67 -12.73 -24.64 19.62
CA GLN A 67 -12.86 -24.15 20.98
C GLN A 67 -12.34 -22.70 21.09
N GLY A 68 -11.15 -22.43 20.59
CA GLY A 68 -10.59 -21.08 20.54
C GLY A 68 -11.43 -20.10 19.70
N LEU A 69 -12.01 -20.58 18.58
CA LEU A 69 -12.93 -19.79 17.76
C LEU A 69 -14.20 -19.46 18.54
N THR A 70 -14.77 -20.44 19.25
CA THR A 70 -15.99 -20.22 20.06
C THR A 70 -15.74 -19.21 21.19
N GLU A 71 -14.61 -19.30 21.85
CA GLU A 71 -14.20 -18.36 22.90
C GLU A 71 -14.01 -16.94 22.33
N ALA A 72 -13.33 -16.82 21.19
CA ALA A 72 -13.11 -15.55 20.51
C ALA A 72 -14.45 -14.90 20.08
N LEU A 73 -15.39 -15.68 19.52
CA LEU A 73 -16.71 -15.19 19.10
C LEU A 73 -17.63 -14.82 20.28
N ARG A 74 -17.42 -15.40 21.44
CA ARG A 74 -18.19 -15.09 22.65
C ARG A 74 -17.62 -13.93 23.45
N SER A 75 -16.39 -13.52 23.14
CA SER A 75 -15.75 -12.42 23.87
C SER A 75 -16.53 -11.12 23.69
N GLU A 76 -16.84 -10.47 24.79
CA GLU A 76 -17.48 -9.14 24.78
C GLU A 76 -16.49 -8.02 24.45
N SER A 77 -15.20 -8.30 24.57
CA SER A 77 -14.15 -7.35 24.21
C SER A 77 -13.87 -7.44 22.70
N PRO A 78 -14.14 -6.40 21.93
CA PRO A 78 -13.86 -6.42 20.50
C PRO A 78 -12.35 -6.54 20.28
N CYS A 79 -11.91 -7.73 19.92
CA CYS A 79 -10.53 -7.92 19.50
C CYS A 79 -10.47 -7.69 18.01
N GLN A 80 -9.85 -6.60 17.58
CA GLN A 80 -9.87 -6.19 16.17
C GLN A 80 -9.30 -7.26 15.24
N GLU A 81 -8.22 -7.93 15.65
CA GLU A 81 -7.62 -9.04 14.90
C GLU A 81 -7.06 -10.10 15.87
N LEU A 82 -7.36 -11.36 15.60
CA LEU A 82 -6.81 -12.52 16.32
C LEU A 82 -6.28 -13.55 15.33
N ALA A 83 -5.24 -14.28 15.72
CA ALA A 83 -4.80 -15.48 15.01
C ALA A 83 -4.68 -16.64 16.01
N LEU A 84 -5.32 -17.75 15.68
CA LEU A 84 -5.28 -18.97 16.50
C LEU A 84 -4.29 -19.95 15.88
N ARG A 85 -3.24 -20.28 16.64
CA ARG A 85 -2.18 -21.21 16.22
C ARG A 85 -1.77 -22.12 17.38
N ASN A 86 -1.78 -23.42 17.17
CA ASN A 86 -1.36 -24.42 18.16
C ASN A 86 -2.06 -24.28 19.52
N GLY A 87 -3.35 -23.90 19.52
CA GLY A 87 -4.11 -23.66 20.74
C GLY A 87 -3.79 -22.33 21.45
N LEU A 88 -2.92 -21.50 20.88
CA LEU A 88 -2.60 -20.16 21.38
C LEU A 88 -3.32 -19.08 20.55
N CYS A 89 -3.67 -17.99 21.24
CA CYS A 89 -4.28 -16.82 20.63
C CYS A 89 -3.27 -15.69 20.53
N PHE A 90 -3.07 -15.18 19.32
CA PHE A 90 -2.16 -14.08 19.03
C PHE A 90 -2.96 -12.84 18.59
N ALA A 91 -2.56 -11.68 19.07
CA ALA A 91 -3.10 -10.40 18.64
C ALA A 91 -1.97 -9.47 18.19
N PRO A 92 -2.15 -8.71 17.10
CA PRO A 92 -1.15 -7.75 16.66
C PRO A 92 -0.97 -6.64 17.68
N ARG A 93 0.27 -6.19 17.87
CA ARG A 93 0.60 -5.06 18.73
C ARG A 93 1.62 -4.15 18.06
N LEU A 94 1.41 -2.86 18.14
CA LEU A 94 2.42 -1.88 17.77
C LEU A 94 3.57 -1.97 18.80
N LYS A 95 4.78 -2.20 18.28
CA LYS A 95 6.00 -2.21 19.08
C LYS A 95 6.91 -1.10 18.58
N HIS A 96 7.38 -0.26 19.50
CA HIS A 96 8.42 0.70 19.19
C HIS A 96 9.70 -0.06 18.86
N GLN A 97 10.20 0.08 17.64
CA GLN A 97 11.45 -0.50 17.19
C GLN A 97 12.42 0.63 16.87
N LYS A 98 13.55 0.68 17.55
CA LYS A 98 14.66 1.52 17.13
C LYS A 98 15.18 0.97 15.81
N LEU A 99 15.03 1.71 14.75
CA LEU A 99 15.68 1.40 13.48
C LEU A 99 17.17 1.58 13.70
N THR A 100 17.91 0.50 13.80
CA THR A 100 19.35 0.52 13.59
C THR A 100 19.54 0.87 12.11
N PRO A 101 20.27 1.97 11.78
CA PRO A 101 20.61 2.23 10.40
C PRO A 101 21.36 1.01 9.87
N SER A 102 20.68 0.13 9.17
CA SER A 102 21.38 -0.85 8.36
C SER A 102 21.98 -0.04 7.22
N PRO A 103 23.31 -0.07 7.03
CA PRO A 103 23.84 0.46 5.79
C PRO A 103 23.10 -0.26 4.70
N SER A 104 22.32 0.49 3.89
CA SER A 104 21.64 -0.11 2.75
C SER A 104 22.69 -0.83 1.93
N PRO A 105 22.66 -2.16 1.81
CA PRO A 105 23.68 -2.88 1.07
C PRO A 105 23.75 -2.44 -0.40
N ASN A 106 22.69 -1.79 -0.90
CA ASN A 106 22.62 -1.20 -2.22
C ASN A 106 21.96 0.18 -2.12
N PRO A 107 22.76 1.26 -2.10
CA PRO A 107 22.19 2.59 -2.28
C PRO A 107 21.44 2.64 -3.60
N ILE A 108 20.28 3.30 -3.61
CA ILE A 108 19.52 3.49 -4.85
C ILE A 108 20.40 4.32 -5.77
N HIS A 109 20.81 3.72 -6.90
CA HIS A 109 21.55 4.41 -7.95
C HIS A 109 20.61 4.71 -9.11
N PHE A 110 20.43 5.98 -9.41
CA PHE A 110 19.73 6.39 -10.62
C PHE A 110 20.69 6.39 -11.80
N GLN A 111 20.22 5.87 -12.94
CA GLN A 111 21.02 5.84 -14.16
C GLN A 111 20.88 7.17 -14.91
N SER A 112 21.98 7.65 -15.47
CA SER A 112 22.01 8.82 -16.35
C SER A 112 22.73 8.43 -17.65
N PRO A 113 22.25 8.84 -18.83
CA PRO A 113 21.03 9.61 -19.09
C PRO A 113 19.79 8.70 -19.11
N ALA A 114 18.89 8.93 -18.18
CA ALA A 114 17.62 8.20 -18.11
C ALA A 114 16.56 9.03 -17.40
N THR A 115 15.30 8.79 -17.70
CA THR A 115 14.18 9.37 -16.98
C THR A 115 13.42 8.31 -16.18
N TYR A 116 12.83 8.74 -15.10
CA TYR A 116 11.96 7.93 -14.26
C TYR A 116 10.55 8.51 -14.29
N LEU A 117 9.57 7.63 -14.55
CA LEU A 117 8.18 8.05 -14.64
C LEU A 117 7.57 8.13 -13.23
N VAL A 118 6.83 9.19 -12.99
CA VAL A 118 6.11 9.35 -11.73
C VAL A 118 4.66 9.73 -12.01
N THR A 119 3.74 8.85 -11.66
CA THR A 119 2.32 9.15 -11.72
C THR A 119 1.87 9.87 -10.45
N GLY A 120 1.00 10.87 -10.58
CA GLY A 120 0.52 11.62 -9.42
C GLY A 120 1.58 12.44 -8.68
N GLY A 121 2.73 12.72 -9.32
CA GLY A 121 3.88 13.39 -8.70
C GLY A 121 3.60 14.79 -8.14
N PHE A 122 2.54 15.46 -8.61
CA PHE A 122 2.11 16.76 -8.08
C PHE A 122 0.95 16.65 -7.07
N GLY A 123 0.57 15.43 -6.66
CA GLY A 123 -0.34 15.22 -5.54
C GLY A 123 0.34 15.46 -4.19
N GLY A 124 -0.42 15.35 -3.10
CA GLY A 124 0.08 15.63 -1.75
C GLY A 124 1.37 14.88 -1.39
N LEU A 125 1.41 13.56 -1.60
CA LEU A 125 2.62 12.76 -1.35
C LEU A 125 3.72 13.04 -2.37
N GLY A 126 3.38 13.14 -3.66
CA GLY A 126 4.37 13.38 -4.73
C GLY A 126 5.14 14.68 -4.54
N SER A 127 4.48 15.74 -4.07
CA SER A 127 5.09 17.03 -3.77
C SER A 127 6.21 16.95 -2.73
N GLU A 128 6.13 16.00 -1.81
CA GLU A 128 7.15 15.77 -0.78
C GLU A 128 8.24 14.79 -1.25
N VAL A 129 7.83 13.82 -2.07
CA VAL A 129 8.74 12.75 -2.53
C VAL A 129 9.68 13.23 -3.63
N LEU A 130 9.18 13.99 -4.63
CA LEU A 130 10.00 14.43 -5.76
C LEU A 130 11.24 15.24 -5.36
N PRO A 131 11.17 16.22 -4.45
CA PRO A 131 12.37 16.93 -3.99
C PRO A 131 13.38 16.01 -3.28
N ARG A 132 12.90 14.96 -2.61
CA ARG A 132 13.76 13.97 -1.95
C ARG A 132 14.47 13.08 -2.96
N LEU A 133 13.76 12.60 -3.97
CA LEU A 133 14.35 11.79 -5.05
C LEU A 133 15.45 12.58 -5.77
N HIS A 134 15.22 13.86 -6.05
CA HIS A 134 16.25 14.71 -6.65
C HIS A 134 17.49 14.83 -5.75
N ARG A 135 17.32 15.05 -4.42
CA ARG A 135 18.45 15.12 -3.49
C ARG A 135 19.33 13.86 -3.43
N ILE A 136 18.77 12.71 -3.72
CA ILE A 136 19.52 11.43 -3.76
C ILE A 136 20.00 11.06 -5.17
N GLY A 137 19.99 12.04 -6.10
CA GLY A 137 20.62 11.92 -7.40
C GLY A 137 19.70 11.61 -8.57
N LEU A 138 18.39 11.76 -8.41
CA LEU A 138 17.45 11.62 -9.53
C LEU A 138 17.27 12.97 -10.23
N ASP A 139 18.01 13.18 -11.34
CA ASP A 139 18.03 14.46 -12.03
C ASP A 139 16.93 14.61 -13.10
N HIS A 140 16.54 13.51 -13.74
CA HIS A 140 15.56 13.50 -14.82
C HIS A 140 14.29 12.79 -14.42
N LEU A 141 13.18 13.53 -14.39
CA LEU A 141 11.85 13.05 -14.01
C LEU A 141 10.85 13.32 -15.12
N THR A 142 10.04 12.33 -15.45
CA THR A 142 8.84 12.53 -16.27
C THR A 142 7.61 12.34 -15.38
N VAL A 143 6.91 13.43 -15.12
CA VAL A 143 5.72 13.43 -14.27
C VAL A 143 4.48 13.35 -15.14
N LEU A 144 3.64 12.36 -14.87
CA LEU A 144 2.36 12.14 -15.56
C LEU A 144 1.20 12.61 -14.68
N GLY A 145 0.32 13.39 -15.24
CA GLY A 145 -0.86 13.87 -14.53
C GLY A 145 -2.00 14.24 -15.47
N ARG A 146 -3.22 14.33 -14.97
CA ARG A 146 -4.42 14.65 -15.78
C ARG A 146 -4.64 16.13 -16.04
N ARG A 147 -4.01 17.01 -15.24
CA ARG A 147 -4.16 18.45 -15.41
C ARG A 147 -3.45 18.93 -16.67
N PRO A 148 -3.96 19.94 -17.37
CA PRO A 148 -3.22 20.59 -18.45
C PRO A 148 -1.85 21.12 -17.97
N ALA A 149 -0.89 21.19 -18.87
CA ALA A 149 0.45 21.67 -18.52
C ALA A 149 0.50 23.16 -18.16
N ASP A 150 -0.46 23.93 -18.67
CA ASP A 150 -0.65 25.36 -18.39
C ASP A 150 -1.52 25.65 -17.16
N ASP A 151 -2.02 24.62 -16.47
CA ASP A 151 -2.72 24.77 -15.20
C ASP A 151 -1.82 25.48 -14.19
N PRO A 152 -2.27 26.56 -13.52
CA PRO A 152 -1.45 27.35 -12.61
C PRO A 152 -0.79 26.53 -11.50
N TYR A 153 -1.49 25.49 -11.01
CA TYR A 153 -0.96 24.56 -10.01
C TYR A 153 0.22 23.73 -10.56
N VAL A 154 0.11 23.26 -11.82
CA VAL A 154 1.19 22.50 -12.47
C VAL A 154 2.41 23.39 -12.68
N VAL A 155 2.19 24.61 -13.20
CA VAL A 155 3.23 25.61 -13.45
C VAL A 155 3.99 25.94 -12.15
N GLU A 156 3.27 26.17 -11.06
CA GLU A 156 3.89 26.44 -9.75
C GLU A 156 4.77 25.27 -9.27
N ARG A 157 4.28 24.03 -9.39
CA ARG A 157 5.02 22.84 -8.98
C ARG A 157 6.27 22.60 -9.84
N LEU A 158 6.16 22.78 -11.14
CA LEU A 158 7.31 22.72 -12.05
C LEU A 158 8.35 23.77 -11.69
N ALA A 159 7.93 25.01 -11.45
CA ALA A 159 8.84 26.08 -11.06
C ALA A 159 9.53 25.81 -9.71
N ALA A 160 8.85 25.22 -8.75
CA ALA A 160 9.41 24.87 -7.47
C ALA A 160 10.51 23.81 -7.59
N LEU A 161 10.28 22.75 -8.38
CA LEU A 161 11.27 21.69 -8.58
C LEU A 161 12.43 22.13 -9.47
N SER A 162 12.17 22.95 -10.49
CA SER A 162 13.22 23.53 -11.35
C SER A 162 14.18 24.41 -10.55
N ARG A 163 13.70 25.14 -9.55
CA ARG A 163 14.59 25.92 -8.65
C ARG A 163 15.55 25.03 -7.84
N LEU A 164 15.22 23.77 -7.63
CA LEU A 164 16.09 22.79 -6.99
C LEU A 164 17.13 22.20 -7.95
N GLY A 165 17.02 22.50 -9.28
CA GLY A 165 17.91 21.97 -10.30
C GLY A 165 17.39 20.70 -10.99
N ALA A 166 16.23 20.20 -10.62
CA ALA A 166 15.65 18.99 -11.22
C ALA A 166 15.19 19.27 -12.65
N LYS A 167 15.51 18.35 -13.59
CA LYS A 167 15.01 18.37 -14.95
C LYS A 167 13.71 17.59 -15.04
N ILE A 168 12.60 18.30 -15.21
CA ILE A 168 11.29 17.69 -15.17
C ILE A 168 10.59 17.87 -16.50
N LEU A 169 10.15 16.77 -17.06
CA LEU A 169 9.21 16.72 -18.17
C LEU A 169 7.82 16.42 -17.60
N TYR A 170 6.89 17.33 -17.80
CA TYR A 170 5.49 17.08 -17.43
C TYR A 170 4.70 16.68 -18.67
N GLN A 171 3.88 15.65 -18.54
CA GLN A 171 2.97 15.17 -19.57
C GLN A 171 1.55 15.11 -19.03
N SER A 172 0.64 15.83 -19.70
CA SER A 172 -0.78 15.78 -19.39
C SER A 172 -1.41 14.55 -20.03
N VAL A 173 -1.63 13.51 -19.22
CA VAL A 173 -2.17 12.22 -19.67
C VAL A 173 -2.96 11.54 -18.57
N ASP A 174 -4.07 10.91 -18.95
CA ASP A 174 -4.75 9.96 -18.07
C ASP A 174 -4.11 8.57 -18.24
N VAL A 175 -3.46 8.08 -17.20
CA VAL A 175 -2.77 6.78 -17.22
C VAL A 175 -3.74 5.58 -17.31
N SER A 176 -5.04 5.79 -17.11
CA SER A 176 -6.07 4.77 -17.34
C SER A 176 -6.44 4.61 -18.81
N ASP A 177 -6.12 5.60 -19.65
CA ASP A 177 -6.27 5.53 -21.10
C ASP A 177 -5.00 4.90 -21.71
N LEU A 178 -5.11 3.64 -22.11
CA LEU A 178 -3.99 2.91 -22.69
C LEU A 178 -3.44 3.52 -23.98
N GLN A 179 -4.31 4.08 -24.82
CA GLN A 179 -3.88 4.69 -26.10
C GLN A 179 -3.14 6.00 -25.85
N ALA A 180 -3.68 6.85 -25.00
CA ALA A 180 -3.05 8.11 -24.61
C ALA A 180 -1.71 7.85 -23.90
N LEU A 181 -1.66 6.87 -23.01
CA LEU A 181 -0.41 6.50 -22.31
C LEU A 181 0.65 5.99 -23.28
N ARG A 182 0.30 5.13 -24.23
CA ARG A 182 1.24 4.65 -25.27
C ARG A 182 1.78 5.78 -26.12
N ALA A 183 0.92 6.68 -26.58
CA ALA A 183 1.34 7.86 -27.36
C ALA A 183 2.30 8.75 -26.53
N CYS A 184 1.99 8.98 -25.27
CA CYS A 184 2.84 9.73 -24.34
C CYS A 184 4.21 9.06 -24.16
N MET A 185 4.25 7.76 -23.93
CA MET A 185 5.52 7.01 -23.77
C MET A 185 6.39 7.10 -25.04
N ASN A 186 5.79 6.92 -26.21
CA ASN A 186 6.50 7.04 -27.47
C ASN A 186 7.05 8.46 -27.65
N SER A 187 6.29 9.49 -27.28
CA SER A 187 6.75 10.87 -27.31
C SER A 187 7.95 11.10 -26.39
N VAL A 188 7.91 10.60 -25.18
CA VAL A 188 9.02 10.71 -24.20
C VAL A 188 10.30 10.06 -24.76
N ILE A 189 10.18 8.87 -25.35
CA ILE A 189 11.34 8.13 -25.87
C ILE A 189 11.87 8.78 -27.15
N THR A 190 10.99 9.16 -28.08
CA THR A 190 11.38 9.56 -29.45
C THR A 190 11.75 11.05 -29.53
N ILE A 191 10.94 11.92 -28.90
CA ILE A 191 11.11 13.38 -29.01
C ILE A 191 12.14 13.89 -27.99
N HIS A 192 12.12 13.32 -26.79
CA HIS A 192 13.03 13.75 -25.72
C HIS A 192 14.27 12.89 -25.61
N GLU A 193 14.41 11.86 -26.45
CA GLU A 193 15.55 10.93 -26.48
C GLU A 193 15.89 10.34 -25.10
N LEU A 194 14.89 10.16 -24.26
CA LEU A 194 15.04 9.69 -22.90
C LEU A 194 14.78 8.19 -22.80
N THR A 195 15.68 7.48 -22.18
CA THR A 195 15.46 6.07 -21.82
C THR A 195 14.71 6.00 -20.49
N ILE A 196 13.57 5.28 -20.47
CA ILE A 196 12.81 5.05 -19.25
C ILE A 196 13.45 3.90 -18.47
N LYS A 197 13.84 4.12 -17.22
CA LYS A 197 14.52 3.12 -16.36
C LYS A 197 13.75 2.73 -15.10
N GLY A 198 12.67 3.43 -14.78
CA GLY A 198 11.80 3.09 -13.65
C GLY A 198 10.47 3.83 -13.71
N ILE A 199 9.50 3.30 -12.97
CA ILE A 199 8.14 3.84 -12.80
C ILE A 199 7.83 3.92 -11.31
#